data_34cd0fe3a8d162e53ff83d2386804d1b
#
_entry.id   34cd0fe3a8d162e53ff83d2386804d1b
#
_cell.length_a   1.000
_cell.length_b   1.000
_cell.length_c   1.000
_cell.angle_alpha   90.00
_cell.angle_beta   90.00
_cell.angle_gamma   90.00
#
_symmetry.space_group_name_H-M   'P 1'
#
loop_
_entity.id
_entity.type
_entity.pdbx_description
1 polymer ?
#
loop_
_entity_poly.entity_id
_entity_poly.type
_entity_poly.pdbx_seq_one_letter_code
_entity_poly.pdbx_strand_id
1 'polypeptide(L)'
;MQERVYRVIEVLCGVVARTPIGTNLGLVHLLWMLVSGRLLETRGAVIPGLSTLGLPEPAVRRAWAALGRGDWTSVGLLESWRRQVEQAGLWRAHEYEGYRPVAVDVTGFWRPRLQGCATSHYDGRAGKALPAIPVGIAARVGSVGTQRLGLPLVLARADTKDPSSAAHERVLVRAAVQAAAADDALVFDAGFEIRQLQEAGATRYVVRAAKNVTARRVDLPTYPGRGRPYTRGELIRPLARTYRDHTLDATSPDHVITWQEGDAVIRAEWWDDLVLPDAPVVGAPPFRIVVVHDPRWTEPLVLATTLPISARALRDLYLDRWPVEQLPLAAKQMLGAARAFVSAPETCQRLPEVALLAGSILTYLAATQPAVPTGSWDRRPRPTPGRLRRLLAHTVFPPSFPLPDRIRQKAAVTAHLPKGSWGQRRLPTPVPATSGAPHTVSAHADIA
;
A
#
# COMPACT_ATOMS: atom_id res chain seq x y z
N MET A 1 -26.95 1.87 -19.18
CA MET A 1 -26.49 2.53 -17.93
C MET A 1 -26.76 1.66 -16.69
N GLN A 2 -27.98 1.19 -16.51
CA GLN A 2 -28.40 0.37 -15.36
C GLN A 2 -27.55 -0.90 -15.18
N GLU A 3 -27.29 -1.65 -16.23
CA GLU A 3 -26.46 -2.86 -16.19
C GLU A 3 -25.05 -2.60 -15.63
N ARG A 4 -24.40 -1.51 -16.04
CA ARG A 4 -23.07 -1.13 -15.51
C ARG A 4 -23.12 -0.80 -14.03
N VAL A 5 -24.13 -0.08 -13.59
CA VAL A 5 -24.37 0.23 -12.18
C VAL A 5 -24.55 -1.06 -11.36
N TYR A 6 -25.37 -1.97 -11.87
CA TYR A 6 -25.60 -3.27 -11.23
C TYR A 6 -24.33 -4.08 -11.15
N ARG A 7 -23.53 -4.13 -12.21
CA ARG A 7 -22.23 -4.83 -12.20
C ARG A 7 -21.26 -4.25 -11.18
N VAL A 8 -21.22 -2.93 -11.01
CA VAL A 8 -20.40 -2.32 -9.96
C VAL A 8 -20.87 -2.77 -8.58
N ILE A 9 -22.18 -2.72 -8.30
CA ILE A 9 -22.72 -3.12 -7.00
C ILE A 9 -22.50 -4.61 -6.73
N GLU A 10 -22.64 -5.47 -7.73
CA GLU A 10 -22.33 -6.91 -7.62
C GLU A 10 -20.89 -7.12 -7.15
N VAL A 11 -19.93 -6.43 -7.79
CA VAL A 11 -18.53 -6.51 -7.39
C VAL A 11 -18.33 -6.02 -5.96
N LEU A 12 -18.94 -4.89 -5.58
CA LEU A 12 -18.86 -4.40 -4.19
C LEU A 12 -19.45 -5.41 -3.19
N CYS A 13 -20.61 -6.00 -3.52
CA CYS A 13 -21.21 -7.04 -2.69
C CYS A 13 -20.29 -8.26 -2.53
N GLY A 14 -19.65 -8.70 -3.61
CA GLY A 14 -18.71 -9.81 -3.58
C GLY A 14 -17.45 -9.53 -2.73
N VAL A 15 -16.90 -8.32 -2.80
CA VAL A 15 -15.76 -7.90 -1.95
C VAL A 15 -16.15 -7.98 -0.47
N VAL A 16 -17.37 -7.58 -0.13
CA VAL A 16 -17.86 -7.53 1.25
C VAL A 16 -18.45 -8.87 1.72
N ALA A 17 -18.74 -9.81 0.81
CA ALA A 17 -19.45 -11.04 1.12
C ALA A 17 -18.81 -11.91 2.20
N ARG A 18 -17.51 -11.80 2.41
CA ARG A 18 -16.74 -12.56 3.41
C ARG A 18 -16.50 -11.81 4.72
N THR A 19 -16.90 -10.55 4.79
CA THR A 19 -16.81 -9.80 6.05
C THR A 19 -17.84 -10.31 7.07
N PRO A 20 -17.61 -10.10 8.36
CA PRO A 20 -18.59 -10.48 9.38
C PRO A 20 -19.95 -9.84 9.14
N ILE A 21 -21.00 -10.61 9.41
CA ILE A 21 -22.39 -10.18 9.27
C ILE A 21 -22.66 -8.97 10.20
N GLY A 22 -23.40 -8.00 9.69
CA GLY A 22 -23.80 -6.79 10.45
C GLY A 22 -23.14 -5.49 10.00
N THR A 23 -21.96 -5.57 9.38
CA THR A 23 -21.28 -4.40 8.80
C THR A 23 -21.34 -4.40 7.27
N ASN A 24 -21.71 -5.50 6.65
CA ASN A 24 -21.65 -5.76 5.22
C ASN A 24 -22.37 -4.68 4.40
N LEU A 25 -23.67 -4.46 4.65
CA LEU A 25 -24.46 -3.49 3.90
C LEU A 25 -23.91 -2.05 4.08
N GLY A 26 -23.48 -1.72 5.29
CA GLY A 26 -22.83 -0.43 5.56
C GLY A 26 -21.56 -0.25 4.75
N LEU A 27 -20.73 -1.29 4.61
CA LEU A 27 -19.52 -1.27 3.77
C LEU A 27 -19.86 -1.16 2.28
N VAL A 28 -20.89 -1.84 1.78
CA VAL A 28 -21.34 -1.70 0.38
C VAL A 28 -21.70 -0.24 0.09
N HIS A 29 -22.48 0.39 0.97
CA HIS A 29 -22.84 1.81 0.83
C HIS A 29 -21.62 2.73 0.89
N LEU A 30 -20.68 2.45 1.80
CA LEU A 30 -19.44 3.23 1.92
C LEU A 30 -18.57 3.10 0.65
N LEU A 31 -18.39 1.89 0.14
CA LEU A 31 -17.64 1.65 -1.10
C LEU A 31 -18.36 2.29 -2.29
N TRP A 32 -19.71 2.22 -2.37
CA TRP A 32 -20.48 2.88 -3.41
C TRP A 32 -20.29 4.40 -3.36
N MET A 33 -20.33 5.02 -2.18
CA MET A 33 -20.05 6.44 -2.00
C MET A 33 -18.68 6.81 -2.58
N LEU A 34 -17.66 5.99 -2.33
CA LEU A 34 -16.32 6.22 -2.84
C LEU A 34 -16.26 6.06 -4.37
N VAL A 35 -16.64 4.91 -4.92
CA VAL A 35 -16.52 4.65 -6.37
C VAL A 35 -17.39 5.58 -7.23
N SER A 36 -18.50 6.07 -6.69
CA SER A 36 -19.32 7.09 -7.33
C SER A 36 -18.75 8.52 -7.19
N GLY A 37 -17.66 8.73 -6.44
CA GLY A 37 -17.01 10.03 -6.28
C GLY A 37 -17.75 11.02 -5.37
N ARG A 38 -18.73 10.57 -4.58
CA ARG A 38 -19.49 11.45 -3.67
C ARG A 38 -18.62 12.07 -2.59
N LEU A 39 -17.58 11.36 -2.15
CA LEU A 39 -16.62 11.94 -1.21
C LEU A 39 -15.84 13.12 -1.85
N LEU A 40 -15.54 13.06 -3.14
CA LEU A 40 -14.90 14.16 -3.87
C LEU A 40 -15.84 15.36 -3.95
N GLU A 41 -17.12 15.16 -4.30
CA GLU A 41 -18.14 16.20 -4.41
C GLU A 41 -18.35 16.90 -3.07
N THR A 42 -18.35 16.17 -1.96
CA THR A 42 -18.49 16.70 -0.60
C THR A 42 -17.17 17.13 0.03
N ARG A 43 -16.11 17.27 -0.78
CA ARG A 43 -14.79 17.74 -0.37
C ARG A 43 -14.17 16.95 0.79
N GLY A 44 -14.46 15.63 0.87
CA GLY A 44 -13.93 14.75 1.90
C GLY A 44 -14.83 14.54 3.12
N ALA A 45 -16.05 15.10 3.13
CA ALA A 45 -16.99 14.90 4.21
C ALA A 45 -17.81 13.62 3.99
N VAL A 46 -17.56 12.58 4.81
CA VAL A 46 -18.11 11.23 4.61
C VAL A 46 -19.63 11.19 4.82
N ILE A 47 -20.15 11.76 5.90
CA ILE A 47 -21.60 11.76 6.19
C ILE A 47 -22.38 12.48 5.10
N PRO A 48 -22.02 13.71 4.69
CA PRO A 48 -22.65 14.36 3.54
C PRO A 48 -22.55 13.52 2.26
N GLY A 49 -21.40 12.89 1.99
CA GLY A 49 -21.24 12.02 0.83
C GLY A 49 -22.20 10.81 0.83
N LEU A 50 -22.39 10.18 1.98
CA LEU A 50 -23.38 9.11 2.16
C LEU A 50 -24.83 9.60 2.01
N SER A 51 -25.14 10.79 2.50
CA SER A 51 -26.49 11.37 2.40
C SER A 51 -26.90 11.68 0.97
N THR A 52 -25.94 11.97 0.06
CA THR A 52 -26.23 12.19 -1.37
C THR A 52 -26.56 10.91 -2.15
N LEU A 53 -26.45 9.73 -1.53
CA LEU A 53 -26.76 8.44 -2.18
C LEU A 53 -28.26 8.13 -2.23
N GLY A 54 -29.13 8.97 -1.67
CA GLY A 54 -30.56 8.69 -1.55
C GLY A 54 -30.89 7.63 -0.49
N LEU A 55 -29.97 7.36 0.41
CA LEU A 55 -30.17 6.38 1.50
C LEU A 55 -30.98 6.98 2.65
N PRO A 56 -31.85 6.20 3.31
CA PRO A 56 -32.50 6.63 4.54
C PRO A 56 -31.46 6.83 5.66
N GLU A 57 -31.73 7.75 6.58
CA GLU A 57 -30.82 8.12 7.66
C GLU A 57 -30.21 6.93 8.45
N PRO A 58 -30.99 5.88 8.80
CA PRO A 58 -30.43 4.71 9.48
C PRO A 58 -29.39 3.96 8.64
N ALA A 59 -29.47 3.99 7.29
CA ALA A 59 -28.49 3.37 6.41
C ALA A 59 -27.20 4.22 6.34
N VAL A 60 -27.32 5.54 6.31
CA VAL A 60 -26.19 6.49 6.40
C VAL A 60 -25.43 6.25 7.71
N ARG A 61 -26.14 6.19 8.84
CA ARG A 61 -25.54 5.93 10.15
C ARG A 61 -24.83 4.56 10.20
N ARG A 62 -25.41 3.52 9.59
CA ARG A 62 -24.77 2.20 9.51
C ARG A 62 -23.50 2.22 8.66
N ALA A 63 -23.51 2.90 7.52
CA ALA A 63 -22.33 3.05 6.69
C ALA A 63 -21.18 3.80 7.41
N TRP A 64 -21.51 4.86 8.12
CA TRP A 64 -20.56 5.54 8.98
C TRP A 64 -20.03 4.66 10.11
N ALA A 65 -20.91 3.91 10.79
CA ALA A 65 -20.51 2.96 11.82
C ALA A 65 -19.62 1.83 11.27
N ALA A 66 -19.89 1.37 10.04
CA ALA A 66 -19.06 0.36 9.38
C ALA A 66 -17.63 0.86 9.15
N LEU A 67 -17.44 2.14 8.82
CA LEU A 67 -16.11 2.72 8.70
C LEU A 67 -15.36 2.73 10.04
N GLY A 68 -15.99 3.25 11.10
CA GLY A 68 -15.30 3.47 12.38
C GLY A 68 -15.25 2.26 13.30
N ARG A 69 -16.24 1.36 13.25
CA ARG A 69 -16.47 0.30 14.23
C ARG A 69 -16.82 -1.06 13.62
N GLY A 70 -16.78 -1.19 12.29
CA GLY A 70 -17.05 -2.46 11.62
C GLY A 70 -16.00 -3.52 11.94
N ASP A 71 -16.42 -4.78 12.02
CA ASP A 71 -15.55 -5.94 12.24
C ASP A 71 -14.94 -6.45 10.93
N TRP A 72 -14.29 -5.58 10.19
CA TRP A 72 -13.57 -5.91 8.95
C TRP A 72 -12.10 -5.52 9.06
N THR A 73 -11.27 -6.18 8.27
CA THR A 73 -9.85 -5.88 8.14
C THR A 73 -9.53 -5.57 6.68
N SER A 74 -8.54 -4.72 6.44
CA SER A 74 -8.03 -4.46 5.09
C SER A 74 -7.56 -5.75 4.41
N VAL A 75 -6.89 -6.63 5.14
CA VAL A 75 -6.43 -7.94 4.65
C VAL A 75 -7.60 -8.77 4.11
N GLY A 76 -8.68 -8.93 4.89
CA GLY A 76 -9.84 -9.72 4.47
C GLY A 76 -10.56 -9.14 3.25
N LEU A 77 -10.65 -7.81 3.15
CA LEU A 77 -11.23 -7.13 1.99
C LEU A 77 -10.35 -7.29 0.74
N LEU A 78 -9.03 -7.13 0.88
CA LEU A 78 -8.08 -7.33 -0.23
C LEU A 78 -8.07 -8.77 -0.72
N GLU A 79 -8.12 -9.74 0.19
CA GLU A 79 -8.20 -11.15 -0.17
C GLU A 79 -9.49 -11.48 -0.93
N SER A 80 -10.64 -10.97 -0.48
CA SER A 80 -11.92 -11.12 -1.17
C SER A 80 -11.88 -10.46 -2.56
N TRP A 81 -11.27 -9.29 -2.67
CA TRP A 81 -11.09 -8.58 -3.93
C TRP A 81 -10.20 -9.37 -4.90
N ARG A 82 -9.04 -9.84 -4.47
CA ARG A 82 -8.14 -10.66 -5.30
C ARG A 82 -8.84 -11.88 -5.86
N ARG A 83 -9.55 -12.63 -5.01
CA ARG A 83 -10.29 -13.82 -5.44
C ARG A 83 -11.34 -13.52 -6.51
N GLN A 84 -12.03 -12.38 -6.42
CA GLN A 84 -12.97 -11.97 -7.47
C GLN A 84 -12.27 -11.67 -8.79
N VAL A 85 -11.14 -10.96 -8.75
CA VAL A 85 -10.35 -10.65 -9.94
C VAL A 85 -9.81 -11.94 -10.58
N GLU A 86 -9.29 -12.85 -9.78
CA GLU A 86 -8.78 -14.16 -10.23
C GLU A 86 -9.89 -15.03 -10.82
N GLN A 87 -11.06 -15.12 -10.16
CA GLN A 87 -12.21 -15.86 -10.66
C GLN A 87 -12.77 -15.29 -11.96
N ALA A 88 -12.72 -13.99 -12.14
CA ALA A 88 -13.14 -13.35 -13.39
C ALA A 88 -12.22 -13.67 -14.57
N GLY A 89 -10.94 -14.05 -14.33
CA GLY A 89 -9.99 -14.51 -15.34
C GLY A 89 -9.55 -13.48 -16.38
N LEU A 90 -9.93 -12.20 -16.19
CA LEU A 90 -9.64 -11.13 -17.14
C LEU A 90 -8.31 -10.43 -16.88
N TRP A 91 -7.87 -10.42 -15.64
CA TRP A 91 -6.57 -9.86 -15.25
C TRP A 91 -5.50 -10.93 -15.29
N ARG A 92 -4.35 -10.59 -15.85
CA ARG A 92 -3.18 -11.48 -15.95
C ARG A 92 -1.98 -10.81 -15.31
N ALA A 93 -1.33 -11.49 -14.39
CA ALA A 93 -0.06 -11.03 -13.82
C ALA A 93 0.99 -10.94 -14.95
N HIS A 94 1.86 -9.93 -14.89
CA HIS A 94 3.04 -9.89 -15.73
C HIS A 94 4.10 -10.86 -15.18
N GLU A 95 4.95 -11.35 -16.08
CA GLU A 95 6.00 -12.29 -15.74
C GLU A 95 7.27 -11.97 -16.53
N TYR A 96 8.41 -12.04 -15.86
CA TYR A 96 9.74 -11.76 -16.40
C TYR A 96 10.69 -12.90 -16.00
N GLU A 97 10.98 -13.79 -16.93
CA GLU A 97 11.82 -14.97 -16.72
C GLU A 97 11.44 -15.77 -15.45
N GLY A 98 10.13 -16.04 -15.29
CA GLY A 98 9.57 -16.80 -14.17
C GLY A 98 9.24 -15.98 -12.90
N TYR A 99 9.51 -14.66 -12.89
CA TYR A 99 9.22 -13.80 -11.76
C TYR A 99 8.08 -12.81 -12.04
N ARG A 100 7.15 -12.68 -11.09
CA ARG A 100 6.03 -11.75 -11.16
C ARG A 100 6.30 -10.52 -10.29
N PRO A 101 6.24 -9.29 -10.85
CA PRO A 101 6.51 -8.09 -10.09
C PRO A 101 5.43 -7.79 -9.05
N VAL A 102 5.86 -7.58 -7.80
CA VAL A 102 5.07 -7.00 -6.72
C VAL A 102 5.69 -5.65 -6.38
N ALA A 103 5.07 -4.59 -6.88
CA ALA A 103 5.54 -3.24 -6.67
C ALA A 103 5.19 -2.77 -5.24
N VAL A 104 6.17 -2.18 -4.55
CA VAL A 104 6.04 -1.70 -3.17
C VAL A 104 6.29 -0.20 -3.13
N ASP A 105 5.38 0.52 -2.47
CA ASP A 105 5.42 1.99 -2.36
C ASP A 105 4.78 2.48 -1.06
N VAL A 106 5.10 3.70 -0.63
CA VAL A 106 4.48 4.38 0.51
C VAL A 106 3.79 5.65 0.04
N THR A 107 2.56 5.84 0.48
CA THR A 107 1.79 7.03 0.13
C THR A 107 1.23 7.73 1.36
N GLY A 108 1.37 9.06 1.46
CA GLY A 108 0.82 9.87 2.55
C GLY A 108 -0.54 10.46 2.21
N PHE A 109 -1.51 10.33 3.09
CA PHE A 109 -2.76 11.09 3.06
C PHE A 109 -2.61 12.28 4.01
N TRP A 110 -2.26 13.46 3.47
CA TRP A 110 -1.91 14.63 4.27
C TRP A 110 -3.07 15.18 5.09
N ARG A 111 -2.80 15.45 6.34
CA ARG A 111 -3.78 15.87 7.34
C ARG A 111 -3.28 17.09 8.15
N PRO A 112 -2.95 18.22 7.48
CA PRO A 112 -2.26 19.35 8.11
C PRO A 112 -3.06 20.01 9.25
N ARG A 113 -4.37 19.78 9.30
CA ARG A 113 -5.26 20.33 10.34
C ARG A 113 -5.70 19.28 11.38
N LEU A 114 -5.22 18.05 11.30
CA LEU A 114 -5.55 17.00 12.27
C LEU A 114 -4.71 17.20 13.52
N GLN A 115 -5.33 17.63 14.61
CA GLN A 115 -4.67 17.76 15.90
C GLN A 115 -4.23 16.38 16.40
N GLY A 116 -3.00 16.30 16.96
CA GLY A 116 -2.45 15.07 17.48
C GLY A 116 -2.13 14.01 16.38
N CYS A 117 -1.95 14.42 15.12
CA CYS A 117 -1.47 13.51 14.08
C CYS A 117 -0.03 13.10 14.40
N ALA A 118 0.14 11.86 14.88
CA ALA A 118 1.44 11.34 15.31
C ALA A 118 2.38 11.01 14.15
N THR A 119 1.84 10.82 12.94
CA THR A 119 2.60 10.38 11.77
C THR A 119 2.75 11.52 10.75
N SER A 120 3.81 11.46 9.95
CA SER A 120 4.10 12.40 8.89
C SER A 120 4.56 11.69 7.62
N HIS A 121 4.54 12.39 6.50
CA HIS A 121 5.08 11.90 5.24
C HIS A 121 5.70 13.06 4.48
N TYR A 122 6.78 12.78 3.72
CA TYR A 122 7.46 13.79 2.93
C TYR A 122 6.59 14.27 1.77
N ASP A 123 6.45 15.58 1.63
CA ASP A 123 5.79 16.21 0.49
C ASP A 123 6.84 16.91 -0.38
N GLY A 124 7.04 16.38 -1.58
CA GLY A 124 8.06 16.90 -2.52
C GLY A 124 7.80 18.33 -2.98
N ARG A 125 6.55 18.81 -2.95
CA ARG A 125 6.21 20.20 -3.31
C ARG A 125 6.52 21.16 -2.17
N ALA A 126 6.29 20.72 -0.94
CA ALA A 126 6.62 21.49 0.25
C ALA A 126 8.09 21.36 0.66
N GLY A 127 8.84 20.42 0.11
CA GLY A 127 10.22 20.12 0.45
C GLY A 127 10.44 19.67 1.90
N LYS A 128 9.37 19.19 2.58
CA LYS A 128 9.43 18.78 4.00
C LYS A 128 8.36 17.73 4.33
N ALA A 129 8.55 17.05 5.47
CA ALA A 129 7.54 16.17 6.02
C ALA A 129 6.37 17.00 6.58
N LEU A 130 5.14 16.59 6.24
CA LEU A 130 3.88 17.19 6.72
C LEU A 130 3.07 16.13 7.47
N PRO A 131 2.20 16.55 8.44
CA PRO A 131 1.28 15.64 9.11
C PRO A 131 0.45 14.84 8.08
N ALA A 132 0.51 13.53 8.16
CA ALA A 132 -0.13 12.62 7.20
C ALA A 132 -0.45 11.28 7.84
N ILE A 133 -1.39 10.56 7.25
CA ILE A 133 -1.60 9.13 7.49
C ILE A 133 -0.86 8.39 6.36
N PRO A 134 0.34 7.88 6.58
CA PRO A 134 1.05 7.09 5.59
C PRO A 134 0.45 5.68 5.52
N VAL A 135 0.33 5.18 4.30
CA VAL A 135 -0.10 3.81 4.01
C VAL A 135 0.92 3.17 3.08
N GLY A 136 1.51 2.07 3.52
CA GLY A 136 2.35 1.24 2.69
C GLY A 136 1.50 0.36 1.78
N ILE A 137 1.89 0.19 0.54
CA ILE A 137 1.18 -0.57 -0.49
C ILE A 137 2.14 -1.60 -1.08
N ALA A 138 1.73 -2.86 -1.13
CA ALA A 138 2.35 -3.84 -2.01
C ALA A 138 1.28 -4.35 -2.98
N ALA A 139 1.55 -4.28 -4.29
CA ALA A 139 0.59 -4.64 -5.33
C ALA A 139 1.25 -5.48 -6.41
N ARG A 140 0.65 -6.63 -6.74
CA ARG A 140 1.07 -7.45 -7.89
C ARG A 140 0.67 -6.73 -9.17
N VAL A 141 1.59 -6.65 -10.11
CA VAL A 141 1.37 -5.95 -11.37
C VAL A 141 0.91 -6.90 -12.46
N GLY A 142 -0.01 -6.45 -13.27
CA GLY A 142 -0.55 -7.20 -14.39
C GLY A 142 -1.39 -6.33 -15.30
N SER A 143 -2.13 -6.93 -16.21
CA SER A 143 -2.95 -6.23 -17.19
C SER A 143 -4.35 -6.83 -17.34
N VAL A 144 -5.30 -5.98 -17.74
CA VAL A 144 -6.55 -6.34 -18.38
C VAL A 144 -6.48 -5.82 -19.82
N GLY A 145 -6.38 -6.71 -20.79
CA GLY A 145 -6.09 -6.31 -22.17
C GLY A 145 -4.76 -5.53 -22.24
N THR A 146 -4.82 -4.29 -22.73
CA THR A 146 -3.65 -3.40 -22.82
C THR A 146 -3.48 -2.48 -21.59
N GLN A 147 -4.40 -2.53 -20.64
CA GLN A 147 -4.33 -1.68 -19.45
C GLN A 147 -3.54 -2.34 -18.32
N ARG A 148 -2.45 -1.72 -17.92
CA ARG A 148 -1.63 -2.14 -16.77
C ARG A 148 -2.30 -1.71 -15.47
N LEU A 149 -2.39 -2.62 -14.51
CA LEU A 149 -3.06 -2.42 -13.23
C LEU A 149 -2.24 -3.06 -12.08
N GLY A 150 -2.18 -2.36 -10.95
CA GLY A 150 -1.73 -2.94 -9.70
C GLY A 150 -2.89 -3.57 -8.92
N LEU A 151 -2.77 -4.86 -8.58
CA LEU A 151 -3.71 -5.56 -7.70
C LEU A 151 -3.16 -5.58 -6.28
N PRO A 152 -3.72 -4.82 -5.32
CA PRO A 152 -3.14 -4.69 -3.99
C PRO A 152 -3.18 -6.01 -3.22
N LEU A 153 -2.04 -6.38 -2.65
CA LEU A 153 -1.84 -7.53 -1.76
C LEU A 153 -1.81 -7.10 -0.30
N VAL A 154 -1.18 -5.96 -0.03
CA VAL A 154 -0.95 -5.43 1.32
C VAL A 154 -1.29 -3.95 1.36
N LEU A 155 -1.94 -3.54 2.43
CA LEU A 155 -2.02 -2.15 2.90
C LEU A 155 -1.48 -2.13 4.33
N ALA A 156 -0.30 -1.54 4.52
CA ALA A 156 0.38 -1.49 5.81
C ALA A 156 0.20 -0.12 6.46
N ARG A 157 -0.24 -0.12 7.73
CA ARG A 157 -0.36 1.09 8.55
C ARG A 157 0.99 1.45 9.15
N ALA A 158 1.25 2.75 9.31
CA ALA A 158 2.37 3.19 10.13
C ALA A 158 2.10 2.91 11.61
N ASP A 159 3.15 2.59 12.35
CA ASP A 159 3.08 2.50 13.81
C ASP A 159 3.00 3.90 14.40
N THR A 160 2.01 4.14 15.25
CA THR A 160 1.86 5.42 15.96
C THR A 160 2.81 5.56 17.15
N LYS A 161 3.42 4.46 17.61
CA LYS A 161 4.43 4.46 18.69
C LYS A 161 5.83 4.76 18.16
N ASP A 162 6.13 4.32 16.94
CA ASP A 162 7.34 4.69 16.20
C ASP A 162 6.92 5.28 14.84
N PRO A 163 6.64 6.59 14.78
CA PRO A 163 6.12 7.25 13.59
C PRO A 163 7.19 7.54 12.52
N SER A 164 8.40 7.04 12.68
CA SER A 164 9.48 7.24 11.69
C SER A 164 9.16 6.55 10.37
N SER A 165 9.59 7.15 9.25
CA SER A 165 9.45 6.53 7.93
C SER A 165 10.15 5.17 7.87
N ALA A 166 11.34 5.05 8.47
CA ALA A 166 12.09 3.81 8.51
C ALA A 166 11.35 2.68 9.25
N ALA A 167 10.64 2.99 10.34
CA ALA A 167 9.81 2.00 11.04
C ALA A 167 8.63 1.54 10.17
N HIS A 168 7.97 2.49 9.49
CA HIS A 168 6.86 2.17 8.59
C HIS A 168 7.31 1.33 7.39
N GLU A 169 8.45 1.68 6.79
CA GLU A 169 9.05 0.92 5.70
C GLU A 169 9.38 -0.51 6.13
N ARG A 170 9.98 -0.71 7.32
CA ARG A 170 10.23 -2.07 7.86
C ARG A 170 8.95 -2.88 8.04
N VAL A 171 7.87 -2.27 8.53
CA VAL A 171 6.56 -2.93 8.65
C VAL A 171 6.03 -3.34 7.27
N LEU A 172 6.09 -2.44 6.30
CA LEU A 172 5.65 -2.68 4.94
C LEU A 172 6.45 -3.80 4.27
N VAL A 173 7.79 -3.75 4.34
CA VAL A 173 8.65 -4.76 3.72
C VAL A 173 8.35 -6.14 4.31
N ARG A 174 8.26 -6.28 5.64
CA ARG A 174 7.88 -7.55 6.28
C ARG A 174 6.53 -8.07 5.82
N ALA A 175 5.53 -7.19 5.75
CA ALA A 175 4.20 -7.57 5.29
C ALA A 175 4.20 -7.97 3.80
N ALA A 176 4.98 -7.28 2.96
CA ALA A 176 5.15 -7.63 1.55
C ALA A 176 5.84 -8.99 1.37
N VAL A 177 6.91 -9.26 2.14
CA VAL A 177 7.62 -10.56 2.16
C VAL A 177 6.66 -11.70 2.55
N GLN A 178 5.83 -11.48 3.58
CA GLN A 178 4.86 -12.49 4.05
C GLN A 178 3.73 -12.75 3.05
N ALA A 179 3.35 -11.74 2.27
CA ALA A 179 2.28 -11.85 1.27
C ALA A 179 2.75 -12.35 -0.09
N ALA A 180 4.07 -12.30 -0.36
CA ALA A 180 4.64 -12.70 -1.62
C ALA A 180 4.61 -14.22 -1.82
N ALA A 181 4.23 -14.66 -3.02
CA ALA A 181 4.30 -16.06 -3.44
C ALA A 181 5.73 -16.45 -3.86
N ALA A 182 5.96 -17.73 -4.12
CA ALA A 182 7.27 -18.26 -4.46
C ALA A 182 7.88 -17.67 -5.73
N ASP A 183 7.06 -17.26 -6.67
CA ASP A 183 7.42 -16.65 -7.96
C ASP A 183 7.25 -15.11 -7.97
N ASP A 184 6.91 -14.51 -6.85
CA ASP A 184 6.84 -13.05 -6.74
C ASP A 184 8.23 -12.43 -6.49
N ALA A 185 8.53 -11.34 -7.19
CA ALA A 185 9.69 -10.48 -6.99
C ALA A 185 9.24 -9.11 -6.44
N LEU A 186 9.73 -8.73 -5.28
CA LEU A 186 9.42 -7.44 -4.68
C LEU A 186 10.20 -6.32 -5.38
N VAL A 187 9.52 -5.28 -5.82
CA VAL A 187 10.09 -4.15 -6.57
C VAL A 187 9.94 -2.86 -5.79
N PHE A 188 11.08 -2.26 -5.44
CA PHE A 188 11.15 -1.07 -4.58
C PHE A 188 11.73 0.14 -5.32
N ASP A 189 11.26 1.31 -4.95
CA ASP A 189 11.87 2.58 -5.36
C ASP A 189 13.12 2.94 -4.52
N ALA A 190 13.78 4.03 -4.88
CA ALA A 190 15.00 4.56 -4.24
C ALA A 190 14.80 5.01 -2.77
N GLY A 191 13.58 5.01 -2.25
CA GLY A 191 13.29 5.27 -0.84
C GLY A 191 13.63 4.10 0.10
N PHE A 192 13.87 2.90 -0.44
CA PHE A 192 14.14 1.70 0.35
C PHE A 192 15.62 1.31 0.31
N GLU A 193 16.14 0.86 1.44
CA GLU A 193 17.52 0.45 1.57
C GLU A 193 17.68 -1.08 1.47
N ILE A 194 18.72 -1.56 0.79
CA ILE A 194 19.03 -3.00 0.65
C ILE A 194 19.07 -3.67 2.03
N ARG A 195 19.64 -3.00 3.04
CA ARG A 195 19.72 -3.50 4.41
C ARG A 195 18.33 -3.81 4.99
N GLN A 196 17.38 -2.90 4.84
CA GLN A 196 16.01 -3.10 5.33
C GLN A 196 15.35 -4.31 4.68
N LEU A 197 15.61 -4.54 3.37
CA LEU A 197 15.08 -5.69 2.64
C LEU A 197 15.66 -7.00 3.18
N GLN A 198 16.97 -7.05 3.38
CA GLN A 198 17.68 -8.22 3.91
C GLN A 198 17.26 -8.54 5.36
N GLU A 199 17.17 -7.53 6.22
CA GLU A 199 16.70 -7.68 7.62
C GLU A 199 15.24 -8.15 7.71
N ALA A 200 14.42 -7.81 6.72
CA ALA A 200 13.04 -8.29 6.62
C ALA A 200 12.93 -9.70 6.02
N GLY A 201 14.04 -10.31 5.59
CA GLY A 201 14.07 -11.64 4.97
C GLY A 201 13.65 -11.67 3.51
N ALA A 202 13.72 -10.53 2.80
CA ALA A 202 13.46 -10.49 1.37
C ALA A 202 14.56 -11.24 0.60
N THR A 203 14.19 -12.32 -0.07
CA THR A 203 15.11 -13.16 -0.86
C THR A 203 15.01 -12.94 -2.36
N ARG A 204 13.94 -12.32 -2.81
CA ARG A 204 13.69 -12.00 -4.24
C ARG A 204 13.24 -10.55 -4.35
N TYR A 205 14.18 -9.68 -4.67
CA TYR A 205 13.88 -8.25 -4.77
C TYR A 205 14.66 -7.56 -5.88
N VAL A 206 14.12 -6.44 -6.30
CA VAL A 206 14.76 -5.40 -7.09
C VAL A 206 14.53 -4.06 -6.39
N VAL A 207 15.59 -3.32 -6.15
CA VAL A 207 15.49 -1.98 -5.58
C VAL A 207 16.34 -1.00 -6.38
N ARG A 208 15.81 0.19 -6.63
CA ARG A 208 16.60 1.27 -7.22
C ARG A 208 17.60 1.78 -6.19
N ALA A 209 18.87 1.63 -6.50
CA ALA A 209 19.94 2.11 -5.64
C ALA A 209 20.30 3.57 -5.96
N ALA A 210 20.86 4.26 -4.98
CA ALA A 210 21.43 5.58 -5.18
C ALA A 210 22.65 5.53 -6.13
N LYS A 211 22.89 6.58 -6.91
CA LYS A 211 24.05 6.65 -7.84
C LYS A 211 25.39 6.52 -7.16
N ASN A 212 25.48 6.89 -5.91
CA ASN A 212 26.69 6.77 -5.09
C ASN A 212 26.78 5.47 -4.32
N VAL A 213 25.97 4.45 -4.67
CA VAL A 213 26.01 3.15 -4.04
C VAL A 213 27.41 2.55 -4.15
N THR A 214 27.82 1.91 -3.08
CA THR A 214 29.04 1.07 -3.03
C THR A 214 28.70 -0.26 -2.39
N ALA A 215 29.39 -1.29 -2.81
CA ALA A 215 29.28 -2.64 -2.27
C ALA A 215 30.67 -3.25 -2.10
N ARG A 216 30.76 -4.44 -1.57
CA ARG A 216 32.00 -5.21 -1.50
C ARG A 216 31.80 -6.58 -2.11
N ARG A 217 32.89 -7.13 -2.67
CA ARG A 217 32.91 -8.53 -3.07
C ARG A 217 32.71 -9.42 -1.84
N VAL A 218 32.04 -10.54 -2.03
CA VAL A 218 31.94 -11.59 -1.03
C VAL A 218 33.33 -12.16 -0.74
N ASP A 219 34.12 -12.38 -1.79
CA ASP A 219 35.45 -12.98 -1.68
C ASP A 219 36.46 -11.99 -1.13
N LEU A 220 37.34 -12.51 -0.27
CA LEU A 220 38.47 -11.75 0.20
C LEU A 220 39.61 -11.76 -0.84
N PRO A 221 40.31 -10.63 -1.02
CA PRO A 221 41.51 -10.61 -1.84
C PRO A 221 42.54 -11.61 -1.33
N THR A 222 43.34 -12.18 -2.22
CA THR A 222 44.41 -13.11 -1.87
C THR A 222 45.36 -12.44 -0.87
N TYR A 223 45.59 -13.10 0.28
CA TYR A 223 46.49 -12.57 1.29
C TYR A 223 47.96 -12.64 0.81
N PRO A 224 48.68 -11.51 0.79
CA PRO A 224 50.05 -11.46 0.26
C PRO A 224 51.10 -12.05 1.20
N GLY A 225 50.70 -12.69 2.32
CA GLY A 225 51.62 -13.31 3.28
C GLY A 225 52.29 -12.35 4.27
N ARG A 226 52.04 -11.05 4.19
CA ARG A 226 52.58 -10.03 5.11
C ARG A 226 51.52 -8.96 5.43
N GLY A 227 51.57 -8.38 6.61
CA GLY A 227 50.63 -7.37 7.08
C GLY A 227 49.38 -8.00 7.73
N ARG A 228 48.37 -7.20 8.01
CA ARG A 228 47.10 -7.67 8.55
C ARG A 228 46.28 -8.35 7.44
N PRO A 229 45.74 -9.55 7.68
CA PRO A 229 44.83 -10.19 6.72
C PRO A 229 43.64 -9.31 6.37
N TYR A 230 43.17 -9.40 5.12
CA TYR A 230 41.98 -8.70 4.71
C TYR A 230 40.76 -9.21 5.48
N THR A 231 39.93 -8.30 5.96
CA THR A 231 38.70 -8.60 6.68
C THR A 231 37.46 -8.30 5.84
N ARG A 232 37.64 -7.75 4.63
CA ARG A 232 36.58 -7.35 3.72
C ARG A 232 37.03 -7.53 2.28
N GLY A 233 36.08 -7.86 1.41
CA GLY A 233 36.32 -7.95 -0.02
C GLY A 233 36.60 -6.60 -0.69
N GLU A 234 36.96 -6.62 -1.95
CA GLU A 234 37.20 -5.45 -2.76
C GLU A 234 36.01 -4.49 -2.75
N LEU A 235 36.28 -3.19 -2.69
CA LEU A 235 35.25 -2.16 -2.76
C LEU A 235 34.83 -1.93 -4.20
N ILE A 236 33.58 -2.19 -4.51
CA ILE A 236 32.97 -1.98 -5.82
C ILE A 236 32.23 -0.63 -5.84
N ARG A 237 32.49 0.13 -6.89
CA ARG A 237 31.89 1.42 -7.17
C ARG A 237 31.37 1.42 -8.61
N PRO A 238 30.04 1.19 -8.82
CA PRO A 238 29.48 1.02 -10.17
C PRO A 238 29.57 2.28 -11.05
N LEU A 239 29.52 3.47 -10.44
CA LEU A 239 29.58 4.73 -11.16
C LEU A 239 30.72 5.59 -10.62
N ALA A 240 31.46 6.26 -11.50
CA ALA A 240 32.41 7.28 -11.12
C ALA A 240 31.71 8.46 -10.44
N ARG A 241 32.38 9.11 -9.50
CA ARG A 241 31.83 10.27 -8.81
C ARG A 241 32.92 11.21 -8.33
N THR A 242 32.60 12.48 -8.20
CA THR A 242 33.47 13.46 -7.55
C THR A 242 33.13 13.54 -6.06
N TYR A 243 34.16 13.50 -5.22
CA TYR A 243 34.01 13.68 -3.77
C TYR A 243 35.18 14.55 -3.28
N ARG A 244 34.90 15.72 -2.70
CA ARG A 244 35.91 16.69 -2.20
C ARG A 244 37.02 16.93 -3.21
N ASP A 245 36.64 17.32 -4.45
CA ASP A 245 37.53 17.62 -5.58
C ASP A 245 38.38 16.44 -6.10
N HIS A 246 38.16 15.23 -5.60
CA HIS A 246 38.78 14.01 -6.12
C HIS A 246 37.79 13.23 -6.97
N THR A 247 38.22 12.81 -8.15
CA THR A 247 37.47 11.84 -8.96
C THR A 247 37.73 10.45 -8.41
N LEU A 248 36.65 9.76 -8.07
CA LEU A 248 36.64 8.34 -7.70
C LEU A 248 36.15 7.56 -8.90
N ASP A 249 37.05 6.81 -9.52
CA ASP A 249 36.72 6.02 -10.72
C ASP A 249 35.73 4.92 -10.45
N ALA A 250 34.97 4.54 -11.47
CA ALA A 250 34.14 3.35 -11.45
C ALA A 250 35.01 2.09 -11.47
N THR A 251 34.57 1.07 -10.76
CA THR A 251 35.14 -0.27 -10.83
C THR A 251 34.71 -0.93 -12.15
N SER A 252 35.58 -1.65 -12.81
CA SER A 252 35.25 -2.40 -14.03
C SER A 252 34.11 -3.39 -13.77
N PRO A 253 33.11 -3.47 -14.64
CA PRO A 253 32.01 -4.43 -14.50
C PRO A 253 32.50 -5.85 -14.79
N ASP A 254 31.81 -6.84 -14.20
CA ASP A 254 32.05 -8.26 -14.50
C ASP A 254 31.50 -8.61 -15.88
N HIS A 255 30.36 -8.01 -16.23
CA HIS A 255 29.70 -8.26 -17.49
C HIS A 255 29.15 -6.98 -18.11
N VAL A 256 29.15 -6.93 -19.42
CA VAL A 256 28.57 -5.85 -20.23
C VAL A 256 27.75 -6.47 -21.35
N ILE A 257 26.52 -6.01 -21.51
CA ILE A 257 25.70 -6.36 -22.66
C ILE A 257 25.13 -5.12 -23.31
N THR A 258 24.81 -5.22 -24.58
CA THR A 258 24.07 -4.22 -25.33
C THR A 258 22.93 -4.88 -26.09
N TRP A 259 21.79 -4.18 -26.19
CA TRP A 259 20.70 -4.60 -27.06
C TRP A 259 20.01 -3.40 -27.69
N GLN A 260 19.35 -3.63 -28.80
CA GLN A 260 18.59 -2.59 -29.50
C GLN A 260 17.11 -2.68 -29.13
N GLU A 261 16.49 -1.52 -28.92
CA GLU A 261 15.06 -1.38 -28.67
C GLU A 261 14.51 -0.16 -29.43
N GLY A 262 13.88 -0.41 -30.59
CA GLY A 262 13.59 0.63 -31.55
C GLY A 262 14.90 1.23 -32.08
N ASP A 263 15.02 2.56 -32.04
CA ASP A 263 16.23 3.27 -32.48
C ASP A 263 17.26 3.43 -31.34
N ALA A 264 16.95 2.99 -30.13
CA ALA A 264 17.84 3.12 -28.96
C ALA A 264 18.72 1.89 -28.78
N VAL A 265 20.03 2.12 -28.60
CA VAL A 265 20.97 1.09 -28.14
C VAL A 265 21.11 1.23 -26.65
N ILE A 266 20.69 0.22 -25.92
CA ILE A 266 20.74 0.18 -24.45
C ILE A 266 21.94 -0.65 -24.04
N ARG A 267 22.69 -0.17 -23.07
CA ARG A 267 23.85 -0.85 -22.49
C ARG A 267 23.59 -1.15 -21.04
N ALA A 268 23.89 -2.35 -20.58
CA ALA A 268 23.87 -2.72 -19.17
C ALA A 268 25.21 -3.28 -18.73
N GLU A 269 25.60 -2.91 -17.54
CA GLU A 269 26.80 -3.34 -16.85
C GLU A 269 26.38 -3.93 -15.52
N TRP A 270 27.02 -5.02 -15.07
CA TRP A 270 26.72 -5.54 -13.74
C TRP A 270 27.92 -6.14 -13.02
N TRP A 271 27.77 -6.17 -11.70
CA TRP A 271 28.72 -6.71 -10.73
C TRP A 271 27.98 -7.77 -9.90
N ASP A 272 28.50 -8.96 -9.87
CA ASP A 272 27.93 -10.10 -9.14
C ASP A 272 28.60 -10.24 -7.75
N ASP A 273 28.05 -11.13 -6.94
CA ASP A 273 28.58 -11.55 -5.63
C ASP A 273 28.96 -10.41 -4.70
N LEU A 274 28.02 -9.48 -4.52
CA LEU A 274 28.21 -8.28 -3.73
C LEU A 274 27.51 -8.42 -2.38
N VAL A 275 28.11 -7.82 -1.36
CA VAL A 275 27.52 -7.60 -0.02
C VAL A 275 27.57 -6.13 0.36
N LEU A 276 26.79 -5.74 1.36
CA LEU A 276 26.84 -4.37 1.89
C LEU A 276 28.24 -4.05 2.43
N PRO A 277 28.72 -2.77 2.31
CA PRO A 277 30.11 -2.40 2.66
C PRO A 277 30.52 -2.71 4.07
N ASP A 278 29.57 -2.73 4.99
CA ASP A 278 29.76 -2.97 6.44
C ASP A 278 29.20 -4.32 6.90
N ALA A 279 28.71 -5.15 5.96
CA ALA A 279 28.24 -6.49 6.28
C ALA A 279 29.38 -7.39 6.78
N PRO A 280 29.08 -8.39 7.64
CA PRO A 280 30.04 -9.42 7.99
C PRO A 280 30.42 -10.22 6.73
N VAL A 281 31.68 -10.66 6.66
CA VAL A 281 32.20 -11.42 5.51
C VAL A 281 31.49 -12.77 5.36
N VAL A 282 31.10 -13.36 6.49
CA VAL A 282 30.47 -14.70 6.51
C VAL A 282 28.96 -14.55 6.76
N GLY A 283 28.17 -15.15 5.87
CA GLY A 283 26.70 -15.26 6.02
C GLY A 283 25.89 -14.04 5.59
N ALA A 284 26.53 -13.00 5.06
CA ALA A 284 25.78 -11.89 4.45
C ALA A 284 25.10 -12.35 3.15
N PRO A 285 23.81 -12.05 2.94
CA PRO A 285 23.11 -12.44 1.74
C PRO A 285 23.68 -11.66 0.54
N PRO A 286 24.17 -12.35 -0.50
CA PRO A 286 24.74 -11.69 -1.67
C PRO A 286 23.64 -11.07 -2.53
N PHE A 287 24.02 -10.05 -3.26
CA PHE A 287 23.21 -9.41 -4.30
C PHE A 287 24.09 -8.99 -5.48
N ARG A 288 23.48 -8.56 -6.55
CA ARG A 288 24.16 -7.94 -7.70
C ARG A 288 23.73 -6.51 -7.88
N ILE A 289 24.58 -5.69 -8.49
CA ILE A 289 24.22 -4.36 -8.97
C ILE A 289 24.23 -4.39 -10.49
N VAL A 290 23.20 -3.81 -11.09
CA VAL A 290 23.05 -3.62 -12.53
C VAL A 290 22.87 -2.15 -12.82
N VAL A 291 23.70 -1.59 -13.70
CA VAL A 291 23.58 -0.22 -14.19
C VAL A 291 23.12 -0.27 -15.63
N VAL A 292 21.95 0.33 -15.90
CA VAL A 292 21.37 0.40 -17.24
C VAL A 292 21.51 1.81 -17.79
N HIS A 293 22.22 1.94 -18.90
CA HIS A 293 22.37 3.17 -19.68
C HIS A 293 21.40 3.11 -20.86
N ASP A 294 20.32 3.87 -20.75
CA ASP A 294 19.30 4.01 -21.78
C ASP A 294 19.37 5.45 -22.31
N PRO A 295 19.64 5.68 -23.61
CA PRO A 295 19.80 7.02 -24.15
C PRO A 295 18.54 7.90 -24.07
N ARG A 296 17.40 7.30 -23.78
CA ARG A 296 16.14 8.02 -23.53
C ARG A 296 16.11 8.69 -22.14
N TRP A 297 17.04 8.34 -21.25
CA TRP A 297 17.14 8.88 -19.90
C TRP A 297 18.42 9.72 -19.74
N THR A 298 18.31 10.82 -19.01
CA THR A 298 19.45 11.67 -18.71
C THR A 298 20.46 11.01 -17.77
N GLU A 299 20.03 9.99 -17.02
CA GLU A 299 20.83 9.37 -15.98
C GLU A 299 20.66 7.85 -16.03
N PRO A 300 21.73 7.10 -15.71
CA PRO A 300 21.65 5.66 -15.66
C PRO A 300 20.72 5.19 -14.55
N LEU A 301 20.04 4.08 -14.79
CA LEU A 301 19.24 3.37 -13.80
C LEU A 301 20.13 2.37 -13.07
N VAL A 302 20.30 2.58 -11.76
CA VAL A 302 21.08 1.70 -10.89
C VAL A 302 20.12 0.81 -10.11
N LEU A 303 20.23 -0.52 -10.28
CA LEU A 303 19.39 -1.51 -9.63
C LEU A 303 20.24 -2.45 -8.79
N ALA A 304 19.81 -2.73 -7.57
CA ALA A 304 20.34 -3.85 -6.78
C ALA A 304 19.30 -4.96 -6.74
N THR A 305 19.74 -6.21 -6.91
CA THR A 305 18.82 -7.36 -7.02
C THR A 305 19.46 -8.66 -6.57
N THR A 306 18.62 -9.59 -6.14
CA THR A 306 18.97 -10.99 -5.89
C THR A 306 18.49 -11.92 -7.00
N LEU A 307 17.77 -11.39 -8.00
CA LEU A 307 17.16 -12.21 -9.06
C LEU A 307 18.21 -12.65 -10.09
N PRO A 308 18.25 -13.92 -10.44
CA PRO A 308 19.17 -14.47 -11.47
C PRO A 308 18.57 -14.31 -12.89
N ILE A 309 18.07 -13.13 -13.23
CA ILE A 309 17.45 -12.82 -14.53
C ILE A 309 18.37 -11.94 -15.38
N SER A 310 18.10 -11.86 -16.68
CA SER A 310 18.85 -11.01 -17.60
C SER A 310 18.67 -9.52 -17.27
N ALA A 311 19.66 -8.69 -17.61
CA ALA A 311 19.59 -7.25 -17.36
C ALA A 311 18.40 -6.58 -18.09
N ARG A 312 18.00 -7.11 -19.27
CA ARG A 312 16.82 -6.65 -19.99
C ARG A 312 15.54 -6.96 -19.22
N ALA A 313 15.36 -8.21 -18.80
CA ALA A 313 14.19 -8.61 -18.01
C ALA A 313 14.13 -7.86 -16.67
N LEU A 314 15.28 -7.66 -16.01
CA LEU A 314 15.39 -6.91 -14.77
C LEU A 314 14.93 -5.45 -14.94
N ARG A 315 15.41 -4.78 -15.99
CA ARG A 315 14.98 -3.42 -16.33
C ARG A 315 13.48 -3.35 -16.56
N ASP A 316 12.95 -4.26 -17.38
CA ASP A 316 11.54 -4.26 -17.75
C ASP A 316 10.64 -4.56 -16.53
N LEU A 317 11.07 -5.49 -15.68
CA LEU A 317 10.42 -5.80 -14.40
C LEU A 317 10.41 -4.58 -13.48
N TYR A 318 11.52 -3.83 -13.37
CA TYR A 318 11.57 -2.61 -12.56
C TYR A 318 10.67 -1.49 -13.13
N LEU A 319 10.67 -1.29 -14.44
CA LEU A 319 9.82 -0.29 -15.10
C LEU A 319 8.32 -0.60 -14.95
N ASP A 320 8.01 -1.87 -14.71
CA ASP A 320 6.64 -2.31 -14.45
C ASP A 320 6.17 -2.00 -13.03
N ARG A 321 6.97 -1.35 -12.19
CA ARG A 321 6.59 -0.88 -10.86
C ARG A 321 5.49 0.20 -10.89
N TRP A 322 5.48 1.03 -11.93
CA TRP A 322 4.66 2.23 -12.00
C TRP A 322 3.15 2.04 -11.73
N PRO A 323 2.46 0.93 -12.07
CA PRO A 323 1.05 0.73 -11.75
C PRO A 323 0.69 0.83 -10.27
N VAL A 324 1.62 0.64 -9.32
CA VAL A 324 1.35 0.84 -7.90
C VAL A 324 0.98 2.29 -7.58
N GLU A 325 1.56 3.26 -8.29
CA GLU A 325 1.29 4.69 -8.11
C GLU A 325 -0.11 5.11 -8.58
N GLN A 326 -0.76 4.29 -9.42
CA GLN A 326 -2.14 4.55 -9.85
C GLN A 326 -3.15 4.33 -8.72
N LEU A 327 -2.86 3.48 -7.74
CA LEU A 327 -3.74 3.21 -6.60
C LEU A 327 -3.95 4.47 -5.74
N PRO A 328 -2.89 5.13 -5.22
CA PRO A 328 -3.06 6.38 -4.49
C PRO A 328 -3.59 7.51 -5.38
N LEU A 329 -3.24 7.55 -6.65
CA LEU A 329 -3.79 8.53 -7.59
C LEU A 329 -5.33 8.41 -7.68
N ALA A 330 -5.84 7.20 -7.87
CA ALA A 330 -7.27 6.94 -7.90
C ALA A 330 -7.93 7.31 -6.56
N ALA A 331 -7.41 6.81 -5.43
CA ALA A 331 -7.96 7.07 -4.11
C ALA A 331 -7.99 8.57 -3.77
N LYS A 332 -6.90 9.28 -4.00
CA LYS A 332 -6.75 10.69 -3.61
C LYS A 332 -7.49 11.64 -4.55
N GLN A 333 -7.29 11.49 -5.87
CA GLN A 333 -7.77 12.47 -6.84
C GLN A 333 -9.15 12.11 -7.42
N MET A 334 -9.40 10.84 -7.69
CA MET A 334 -10.66 10.43 -8.32
C MET A 334 -11.76 10.21 -7.29
N LEU A 335 -11.44 9.64 -6.12
CA LEU A 335 -12.42 9.34 -5.08
C LEU A 335 -12.51 10.42 -3.99
N GLY A 336 -11.56 11.34 -3.91
CA GLY A 336 -11.59 12.48 -3.00
C GLY A 336 -10.99 12.23 -1.61
N ALA A 337 -10.32 11.09 -1.40
CA ALA A 337 -9.74 10.75 -0.09
C ALA A 337 -8.52 11.62 0.30
N ALA A 338 -7.97 12.43 -0.63
CA ALA A 338 -6.95 13.43 -0.29
C ALA A 338 -7.44 14.46 0.74
N ARG A 339 -8.75 14.70 0.81
CA ARG A 339 -9.40 15.60 1.75
C ARG A 339 -10.36 14.78 2.61
N ALA A 340 -9.90 14.24 3.71
CA ALA A 340 -10.73 13.43 4.60
C ALA A 340 -11.06 14.21 5.87
N PHE A 341 -12.33 14.50 6.12
CA PHE A 341 -12.81 15.14 7.36
C PHE A 341 -13.26 14.07 8.37
N VAL A 342 -12.29 13.28 8.82
CA VAL A 342 -12.45 12.29 9.89
C VAL A 342 -11.37 12.54 10.92
N SER A 343 -11.68 12.41 12.22
CA SER A 343 -10.74 12.72 13.31
C SER A 343 -10.50 11.55 14.27
N ALA A 344 -11.46 10.62 14.37
CA ALA A 344 -11.25 9.45 15.21
C ALA A 344 -10.08 8.58 14.67
N PRO A 345 -9.15 8.13 15.53
CA PRO A 345 -7.92 7.44 15.09
C PRO A 345 -8.16 6.30 14.13
N GLU A 346 -9.11 5.40 14.44
CA GLU A 346 -9.41 4.27 13.57
C GLU A 346 -10.02 4.69 12.23
N THR A 347 -10.89 5.70 12.19
CA THR A 347 -11.45 6.22 10.93
C THR A 347 -10.40 6.90 10.08
N CYS A 348 -9.40 7.54 10.69
CA CYS A 348 -8.27 8.14 9.97
C CYS A 348 -7.43 7.09 9.24
N GLN A 349 -7.28 5.90 9.80
CA GLN A 349 -6.56 4.78 9.17
C GLN A 349 -7.43 4.07 8.13
N ARG A 350 -8.67 3.76 8.47
CA ARG A 350 -9.58 2.97 7.63
C ARG A 350 -10.02 3.67 6.36
N LEU A 351 -10.24 4.98 6.40
CA LEU A 351 -10.71 5.70 5.21
C LEU A 351 -9.69 5.66 4.05
N PRO A 352 -8.40 5.89 4.24
CA PRO A 352 -7.37 5.63 3.23
C PRO A 352 -7.36 4.20 2.71
N GLU A 353 -7.44 3.21 3.58
CA GLU A 353 -7.42 1.77 3.19
C GLU A 353 -8.60 1.43 2.28
N VAL A 354 -9.82 1.81 2.68
CA VAL A 354 -11.03 1.57 1.89
C VAL A 354 -11.00 2.37 0.59
N ALA A 355 -10.43 3.57 0.59
CA ALA A 355 -10.30 4.37 -0.62
C ALA A 355 -9.28 3.79 -1.61
N LEU A 356 -8.17 3.23 -1.16
CA LEU A 356 -7.20 2.51 -2.01
C LEU A 356 -7.83 1.26 -2.62
N LEU A 357 -8.57 0.48 -1.83
CA LEU A 357 -9.34 -0.65 -2.34
C LEU A 357 -10.39 -0.20 -3.37
N ALA A 358 -11.19 0.82 -3.06
CA ALA A 358 -12.20 1.35 -3.98
C ALA A 358 -11.58 1.90 -5.28
N GLY A 359 -10.38 2.50 -5.20
CA GLY A 359 -9.59 2.94 -6.35
C GLY A 359 -9.17 1.77 -7.24
N SER A 360 -8.69 0.67 -6.64
CA SER A 360 -8.37 -0.57 -7.35
C SER A 360 -9.60 -1.16 -8.05
N ILE A 361 -10.74 -1.26 -7.34
CA ILE A 361 -11.99 -1.76 -7.89
C ILE A 361 -12.44 -0.90 -9.09
N LEU A 362 -12.44 0.42 -8.92
CA LEU A 362 -12.86 1.35 -9.99
C LEU A 362 -11.97 1.23 -11.22
N THR A 363 -10.66 1.10 -11.03
CA THR A 363 -9.69 0.97 -12.14
C THR A 363 -9.88 -0.35 -12.88
N TYR A 364 -10.05 -1.45 -12.16
CA TYR A 364 -10.34 -2.76 -12.75
C TYR A 364 -11.69 -2.76 -13.52
N LEU A 365 -12.74 -2.22 -12.91
CA LEU A 365 -14.05 -2.14 -13.56
C LEU A 365 -14.03 -1.27 -14.81
N ALA A 366 -13.23 -0.19 -14.80
CA ALA A 366 -13.05 0.62 -15.99
C ALA A 366 -12.33 -0.14 -17.12
N ALA A 367 -11.41 -1.04 -16.78
CA ALA A 367 -10.68 -1.84 -17.76
C ALA A 367 -11.51 -3.02 -18.31
N THR A 368 -12.44 -3.56 -17.51
CA THR A 368 -13.23 -4.75 -17.87
C THR A 368 -14.60 -4.43 -18.46
N GLN A 369 -15.08 -3.20 -18.30
CA GLN A 369 -16.36 -2.78 -18.87
C GLN A 369 -16.15 -1.99 -20.17
N PRO A 370 -17.17 -1.94 -21.05
CA PRO A 370 -17.13 -1.08 -22.23
C PRO A 370 -16.82 0.37 -21.85
N ALA A 371 -15.93 1.01 -22.60
CA ALA A 371 -15.51 2.38 -22.33
C ALA A 371 -16.70 3.37 -22.35
N VAL A 372 -16.67 4.35 -21.45
CA VAL A 372 -17.71 5.36 -21.32
C VAL A 372 -17.34 6.57 -22.18
N PRO A 373 -18.15 6.94 -23.19
CA PRO A 373 -17.92 8.15 -23.96
C PRO A 373 -18.17 9.39 -23.08
N THR A 374 -17.42 10.45 -23.33
CA THR A 374 -17.58 11.74 -22.63
C THR A 374 -18.56 12.70 -23.36
N GLY A 375 -19.00 12.32 -24.55
CA GLY A 375 -19.95 13.06 -25.36
C GLY A 375 -20.08 12.40 -26.73
N SER A 376 -21.01 12.90 -27.58
CA SER A 376 -21.26 12.40 -28.93
C SER A 376 -20.03 12.51 -29.86
N TRP A 377 -19.12 13.41 -29.56
CA TRP A 377 -17.86 13.63 -30.29
C TRP A 377 -16.78 12.59 -29.98
N ASP A 378 -16.91 11.84 -28.85
CA ASP A 378 -15.93 10.86 -28.39
C ASP A 378 -16.14 9.49 -29.06
N ARG A 379 -15.74 9.41 -30.34
CA ARG A 379 -15.94 8.22 -31.18
C ARG A 379 -15.08 7.00 -30.74
N ARG A 380 -14.01 7.22 -29.99
CA ARG A 380 -13.10 6.16 -29.51
C ARG A 380 -12.85 6.34 -28.02
N PRO A 381 -13.86 6.08 -27.20
CA PRO A 381 -13.74 6.28 -25.75
C PRO A 381 -12.65 5.38 -25.16
N ARG A 382 -11.84 5.95 -24.26
CA ARG A 382 -10.83 5.18 -23.52
C ARG A 382 -11.44 4.66 -22.22
N PRO A 383 -11.14 3.41 -21.82
CA PRO A 383 -11.63 2.83 -20.58
C PRO A 383 -10.84 3.38 -19.39
N THR A 384 -11.23 4.52 -18.85
CA THR A 384 -10.56 5.16 -17.73
C THR A 384 -11.42 5.20 -16.47
N PRO A 385 -10.83 5.03 -15.26
CA PRO A 385 -11.58 5.08 -14.01
C PRO A 385 -12.31 6.40 -13.80
N GLY A 386 -11.74 7.52 -14.24
CA GLY A 386 -12.38 8.83 -14.15
C GLY A 386 -13.66 8.96 -14.99
N ARG A 387 -13.75 8.27 -16.13
CA ARG A 387 -14.96 8.22 -16.96
C ARG A 387 -16.04 7.37 -16.32
N LEU A 388 -15.67 6.19 -15.80
CA LEU A 388 -16.61 5.34 -15.08
C LEU A 388 -17.14 6.05 -13.83
N ARG A 389 -16.26 6.67 -13.03
CA ARG A 389 -16.67 7.45 -11.86
C ARG A 389 -17.68 8.55 -12.22
N ARG A 390 -17.45 9.31 -13.30
CA ARG A 390 -18.39 10.36 -13.74
C ARG A 390 -19.76 9.81 -14.11
N LEU A 391 -19.81 8.64 -14.74
CA LEU A 391 -21.07 7.95 -15.03
C LEU A 391 -21.81 7.58 -13.73
N LEU A 392 -21.07 7.13 -12.71
CA LEU A 392 -21.64 6.75 -11.41
C LEU A 392 -22.02 7.95 -10.54
N ALA A 393 -21.39 9.12 -10.73
CA ALA A 393 -21.55 10.31 -9.89
C ALA A 393 -22.99 10.82 -9.78
N HIS A 394 -23.81 10.63 -10.81
CA HIS A 394 -25.20 11.06 -10.82
C HIS A 394 -26.19 9.93 -10.51
N THR A 395 -25.70 8.76 -10.08
CA THR A 395 -26.54 7.61 -9.81
C THR A 395 -26.70 7.43 -8.29
N VAL A 396 -27.95 7.41 -7.83
CA VAL A 396 -28.27 7.01 -6.45
C VAL A 396 -28.09 5.48 -6.31
N PHE A 397 -27.93 4.99 -5.08
CA PHE A 397 -27.90 3.55 -4.85
C PHE A 397 -29.27 2.97 -5.21
N PRO A 398 -29.37 2.05 -6.23
CA PRO A 398 -30.66 1.59 -6.73
C PRO A 398 -31.44 0.80 -5.65
N PRO A 399 -32.61 1.24 -5.20
CA PRO A 399 -33.38 0.53 -4.18
C PRO A 399 -33.91 -0.83 -4.66
N SER A 400 -34.05 -1.00 -5.99
CA SER A 400 -34.50 -2.24 -6.63
C SER A 400 -33.39 -3.26 -6.88
N PHE A 401 -32.13 -2.94 -6.54
CA PHE A 401 -31.03 -3.89 -6.75
C PHE A 401 -31.24 -5.12 -5.83
N PRO A 402 -31.18 -6.35 -6.38
CA PRO A 402 -31.38 -7.57 -5.61
C PRO A 402 -30.12 -7.87 -4.80
N LEU A 403 -30.00 -7.25 -3.62
CA LEU A 403 -28.87 -7.52 -2.72
C LEU A 403 -28.86 -9.00 -2.29
N PRO A 404 -27.71 -9.67 -2.34
CA PRO A 404 -27.55 -11.02 -1.80
C PRO A 404 -28.02 -11.13 -0.34
N ASP A 405 -28.60 -12.26 0.03
CA ASP A 405 -29.13 -12.47 1.39
C ASP A 405 -28.09 -12.22 2.48
N ARG A 406 -26.87 -12.70 2.29
CA ARG A 406 -25.77 -12.47 3.22
C ARG A 406 -25.48 -10.97 3.46
N ILE A 407 -25.65 -10.12 2.46
CA ILE A 407 -25.47 -8.66 2.58
C ILE A 407 -26.64 -8.04 3.35
N ARG A 408 -27.85 -8.56 3.17
CA ARG A 408 -29.06 -8.11 3.88
C ARG A 408 -29.15 -8.61 5.32
N GLN A 409 -28.47 -9.71 5.61
CA GLN A 409 -28.50 -10.35 6.91
C GLN A 409 -28.11 -9.35 8.02
N LYS A 410 -28.91 -9.28 9.06
CA LYS A 410 -28.60 -8.55 10.27
C LYS A 410 -27.83 -9.46 11.20
N ALA A 411 -26.79 -8.94 11.84
CA ALA A 411 -26.17 -9.64 12.94
C ALA A 411 -27.19 -9.90 14.07
N ALA A 412 -26.94 -10.90 14.90
CA ALA A 412 -27.73 -11.11 16.10
C ALA A 412 -27.81 -9.80 16.92
N VAL A 413 -28.90 -9.57 17.62
CA VAL A 413 -29.14 -8.32 18.37
C VAL A 413 -27.95 -7.92 19.25
N THR A 414 -27.24 -8.89 19.78
CA THR A 414 -26.02 -8.70 20.57
C THR A 414 -24.83 -8.14 19.80
N ALA A 415 -24.71 -8.47 18.50
CA ALA A 415 -23.61 -8.01 17.65
C ALA A 415 -23.82 -6.57 17.11
N HIS A 416 -25.01 -6.00 17.27
CA HIS A 416 -25.29 -4.61 16.90
C HIS A 416 -24.92 -3.62 17.99
N LEU A 417 -24.70 -4.10 19.20
CA LEU A 417 -24.38 -3.21 20.30
C LEU A 417 -22.96 -2.65 20.13
N PRO A 418 -22.75 -1.37 20.39
CA PRO A 418 -21.41 -0.80 20.41
C PRO A 418 -20.49 -1.62 21.33
N LYS A 419 -19.23 -1.80 20.94
CA LYS A 419 -18.23 -2.42 21.82
C LYS A 419 -18.23 -1.67 23.16
N GLY A 420 -18.39 -2.40 24.25
CA GLY A 420 -18.50 -1.82 25.61
C GLY A 420 -19.92 -1.58 26.12
N SER A 421 -20.96 -1.63 25.28
CA SER A 421 -22.34 -1.49 25.75
C SER A 421 -22.78 -2.62 26.68
N TRP A 422 -22.12 -3.77 26.63
CA TRP A 422 -22.31 -4.88 27.54
C TRP A 422 -21.75 -4.60 28.95
N GLY A 423 -20.64 -3.87 29.07
CA GLY A 423 -20.03 -3.54 30.36
C GLY A 423 -20.81 -2.52 31.16
N GLN A 424 -21.57 -1.66 30.47
CA GLN A 424 -22.35 -0.59 31.13
C GLN A 424 -23.67 -1.07 31.76
N ARG A 425 -24.11 -2.31 31.45
CA ARG A 425 -25.33 -2.88 32.05
C ARG A 425 -25.09 -3.75 33.26
N ARG A 426 -23.87 -4.02 33.62
CA ARG A 426 -23.58 -4.54 34.97
C ARG A 426 -23.65 -3.33 35.90
N LEU A 427 -24.82 -3.14 36.49
CA LEU A 427 -24.91 -2.37 37.72
C LEU A 427 -23.80 -2.88 38.63
N PRO A 428 -22.97 -1.99 39.21
CA PRO A 428 -22.01 -2.42 40.19
C PRO A 428 -22.79 -3.24 41.22
N THR A 429 -22.39 -4.48 41.44
CA THR A 429 -22.92 -5.29 42.52
C THR A 429 -22.79 -4.43 43.77
N PRO A 430 -23.90 -4.17 44.50
CA PRO A 430 -23.80 -3.37 45.71
C PRO A 430 -22.74 -4.01 46.58
N VAL A 431 -21.69 -3.29 46.89
CA VAL A 431 -20.71 -3.72 47.88
C VAL A 431 -21.50 -3.95 49.14
N PRO A 432 -21.54 -5.15 49.72
CA PRO A 432 -22.24 -5.35 50.97
C PRO A 432 -21.66 -4.38 51.96
N ALA A 433 -22.55 -3.57 52.58
CA ALA A 433 -22.15 -2.64 53.62
C ALA A 433 -21.37 -3.45 54.68
N THR A 434 -20.09 -3.23 54.76
CA THR A 434 -19.28 -3.72 55.90
C THR A 434 -19.87 -3.08 57.12
N SER A 435 -20.54 -3.91 57.94
CA SER A 435 -21.01 -3.53 59.26
C SER A 435 -19.79 -2.99 60.03
N GLY A 436 -19.77 -1.67 60.14
CA GLY A 436 -18.74 -0.98 60.91
C GLY A 436 -18.86 -1.38 62.37
N ALA A 437 -17.86 -2.09 62.87
CA ALA A 437 -17.68 -2.22 64.30
C ALA A 437 -17.42 -0.80 64.90
N PRO A 438 -18.00 -0.48 66.07
CA PRO A 438 -17.79 0.84 66.65
C PRO A 438 -16.33 0.94 67.14
N HIS A 439 -15.60 1.90 66.60
CA HIS A 439 -14.32 2.30 67.12
C HIS A 439 -14.54 3.03 68.41
N THR A 440 -14.20 2.38 69.50
CA THR A 440 -13.99 2.99 70.82
C THR A 440 -12.85 4.01 70.73
N VAL A 441 -13.23 5.28 70.93
CA VAL A 441 -12.27 6.37 71.08
C VAL A 441 -11.65 6.25 72.46
N SER A 442 -10.37 5.87 72.52
CA SER A 442 -9.54 6.01 73.71
C SER A 442 -8.91 7.40 73.67
N ALA A 443 -9.36 8.22 74.59
CA ALA A 443 -8.70 9.49 74.95
C ALA A 443 -7.44 9.20 75.76
N HIS A 444 -6.27 9.61 75.25
CA HIS A 444 -5.10 9.90 76.05
C HIS A 444 -4.65 11.31 75.78
N ALA A 445 -4.88 12.14 76.81
CA ALA A 445 -4.17 13.37 77.05
C ALA A 445 -2.75 13.02 77.48
N ASP A 446 -1.75 13.82 77.07
CA ASP A 446 -0.72 14.45 77.94
C ASP A 446 0.39 15.01 77.03
N ILE A 447 0.53 16.33 77.08
CA ILE A 447 1.55 17.15 77.77
C ILE A 447 3.03 16.82 77.35
N ALA A 448 3.60 17.65 76.54
CA ALA A 448 4.76 18.54 76.73
C ALA A 448 5.12 19.20 75.40
#